data_80285a825eb0e873a967cfd1266c1390
#
_entry.id   80285a825eb0e873a967cfd1266c1390
#
_cell.length_a   1.000
_cell.length_b   1.000
_cell.length_c   1.000
_cell.angle_alpha   90.00
_cell.angle_beta   90.00
_cell.angle_gamma   90.00
#
_symmetry.space_group_name_H-M   'P 1'
#
loop_
_entity.id
_entity.type
_entity.pdbx_description
1 polymer ?
#
loop_
_entity_poly.entity_id
_entity_poly.type
_entity_poly.pdbx_seq_one_letter_code
_entity_poly.pdbx_strand_id
1 'polypeptide(L)'
;GTLLVRAMADDGVDIWGDGSTYKGNDIERFYRYGLLVNEKLRIYKPWLDPTFVDELGGRQGMSEFLQARDLPYRDSVEKAYSTDANIWGATHEAKALEELDTSMEIVTPIMGVPFWDESVVIETEDVTVRFEEGWPVSINGQRFTSQVDLVDEANRIGGRHGLGMSDQIENRIMEAKSRGIYEAPALALLHACYERLVNGIHNENTIENYRTMGRRLGRLLYEGRWFDPQSLMLREPLMRWIGSAVTGEVTLRLRRGDDYSILDTVSDNLTYEPDRLSMERVEDQPFGPLDRIGQLTMRNLDITDTRNKLDLYQGIGTLESGDITKALDS
;
A
#
# COMPACT_ATOMS: atom_id res chain seq x y z
N GLY A 1 14.24 -8.88 11.26
CA GLY A 1 14.33 -10.29 11.63
C GLY A 1 15.59 -10.96 11.12
N THR A 2 15.71 -11.16 9.81
CA THR A 2 16.83 -11.91 9.19
C THR A 2 18.21 -11.35 9.52
N LEU A 3 18.41 -10.05 9.43
CA LEU A 3 19.70 -9.40 9.75
C LEU A 3 20.06 -9.51 11.22
N LEU A 4 19.07 -9.42 12.11
CA LEU A 4 19.30 -9.58 13.54
C LEU A 4 19.79 -11.00 13.88
N VAL A 5 19.14 -12.03 13.34
CA VAL A 5 19.54 -13.44 13.57
C VAL A 5 20.94 -13.71 13.02
N ARG A 6 21.33 -13.07 11.92
CA ARG A 6 22.70 -13.14 11.42
C ARG A 6 23.70 -12.52 12.40
N ALA A 7 23.43 -11.32 12.90
CA ALA A 7 24.27 -10.68 13.92
C ALA A 7 24.35 -11.53 15.19
N MET A 8 23.25 -12.13 15.64
CA MET A 8 23.23 -13.06 16.77
C MET A 8 24.15 -14.28 16.55
N ALA A 9 24.18 -14.82 15.34
CA ALA A 9 25.06 -15.95 14.99
C ALA A 9 26.54 -15.53 15.04
N ASP A 10 26.85 -14.32 14.56
CA ASP A 10 28.22 -13.76 14.61
C ASP A 10 28.67 -13.54 16.07
N ASP A 11 27.76 -13.18 16.97
CA ASP A 11 27.99 -12.98 18.41
C ASP A 11 27.90 -14.28 19.24
N GLY A 12 27.56 -15.42 18.62
CA GLY A 12 27.39 -16.70 19.31
C GLY A 12 26.18 -16.75 20.25
N VAL A 13 25.15 -15.94 19.99
CA VAL A 13 23.92 -15.85 20.79
C VAL A 13 22.80 -16.62 20.09
N ASP A 14 22.06 -17.42 20.84
CA ASP A 14 21.02 -18.32 20.32
C ASP A 14 19.60 -18.08 20.89
N ILE A 15 19.45 -17.07 21.76
CA ILE A 15 18.14 -16.68 22.32
C ILE A 15 17.78 -15.29 21.82
N TRP A 16 16.64 -15.18 21.17
CA TRP A 16 16.03 -13.92 20.78
C TRP A 16 14.87 -13.57 21.72
N GLY A 17 15.03 -12.47 22.46
CA GLY A 17 13.93 -11.87 23.20
C GLY A 17 13.46 -10.56 22.56
N ASP A 18 12.16 -10.35 22.46
CA ASP A 18 11.60 -9.07 22.02
C ASP A 18 10.29 -8.74 22.75
N GLY A 19 9.94 -7.45 22.74
CA GLY A 19 8.77 -6.89 23.41
C GLY A 19 7.47 -6.94 22.59
N SER A 20 7.39 -7.75 21.54
CA SER A 20 6.16 -7.88 20.74
C SER A 20 4.99 -8.31 21.58
N THR A 21 3.86 -7.59 21.46
CA THR A 21 2.64 -7.88 22.21
C THR A 21 1.85 -9.03 21.57
N TYR A 22 1.12 -9.80 22.38
CA TYR A 22 0.31 -10.93 21.88
C TYR A 22 -0.84 -10.51 20.95
N LYS A 23 -1.22 -9.24 20.94
CA LYS A 23 -2.25 -8.67 20.04
C LYS A 23 -1.66 -8.01 18.78
N GLY A 24 -0.34 -7.82 18.73
CA GLY A 24 0.36 -7.17 17.62
C GLY A 24 0.65 -8.12 16.47
N ASN A 25 0.96 -7.56 15.29
CA ASN A 25 1.41 -8.33 14.13
C ASN A 25 2.88 -8.76 14.23
N ASP A 26 3.72 -7.95 14.91
CA ASP A 26 5.16 -8.13 14.92
C ASP A 26 5.62 -9.40 15.63
N ILE A 27 4.83 -9.86 16.61
CA ILE A 27 5.12 -11.12 17.29
C ILE A 27 5.22 -12.29 16.31
N GLU A 28 4.34 -12.34 15.31
CA GLU A 28 4.35 -13.39 14.29
C GLU A 28 5.41 -13.14 13.21
N ARG A 29 5.57 -11.89 12.77
CA ARG A 29 6.57 -11.49 11.78
C ARG A 29 7.99 -11.83 12.25
N PHE A 30 8.35 -11.42 13.46
CA PHE A 30 9.68 -11.69 14.03
C PHE A 30 9.90 -13.18 14.27
N TYR A 31 8.92 -13.87 14.81
CA TYR A 31 8.97 -15.33 15.01
C TYR A 31 9.27 -16.05 13.71
N ARG A 32 8.51 -15.74 12.66
CA ARG A 32 8.63 -16.36 11.34
C ARG A 32 10.00 -16.09 10.72
N TYR A 33 10.42 -14.82 10.63
CA TYR A 33 11.72 -14.48 10.02
C TYR A 33 12.89 -15.02 10.84
N GLY A 34 12.77 -15.08 12.14
CA GLY A 34 13.79 -15.67 13.01
C GLY A 34 14.02 -17.14 12.70
N LEU A 35 12.96 -17.94 12.70
CA LEU A 35 13.04 -19.39 12.46
C LEU A 35 13.36 -19.75 11.00
N LEU A 36 12.99 -18.92 10.03
CA LEU A 36 13.42 -19.10 8.63
C LEU A 36 14.93 -19.01 8.45
N VAL A 37 15.61 -18.19 9.25
CA VAL A 37 17.07 -18.05 9.19
C VAL A 37 17.78 -19.10 10.04
N ASN A 38 17.23 -19.41 11.22
CA ASN A 38 17.81 -20.38 12.15
C ASN A 38 16.69 -21.18 12.83
N GLU A 39 16.47 -22.41 12.37
CA GLU A 39 15.43 -23.30 12.92
C GLU A 39 15.66 -23.68 14.40
N LYS A 40 16.89 -23.53 14.91
CA LYS A 40 17.27 -23.84 16.31
C LYS A 40 17.18 -22.61 17.20
N LEU A 41 16.80 -21.46 16.68
CA LEU A 41 16.67 -20.23 17.43
C LEU A 41 15.65 -20.41 18.57
N ARG A 42 16.07 -20.10 19.80
CA ARG A 42 15.16 -20.05 20.95
C ARG A 42 14.55 -18.64 21.02
N ILE A 43 13.23 -18.57 21.04
CA ILE A 43 12.53 -17.30 21.03
C ILE A 43 11.80 -17.13 22.37
N TYR A 44 12.09 -16.03 23.07
CA TYR A 44 11.42 -15.63 24.29
C TYR A 44 10.56 -14.39 24.06
N LYS A 45 9.32 -14.48 24.41
CA LYS A 45 8.33 -13.40 24.30
C LYS A 45 7.78 -13.09 25.69
N PRO A 46 8.25 -12.05 26.40
CA PRO A 46 7.77 -11.69 27.73
C PRO A 46 6.26 -11.57 27.81
N TRP A 47 5.61 -10.99 26.79
CA TRP A 47 4.15 -10.87 26.73
C TRP A 47 3.38 -12.19 26.58
N LEU A 48 4.06 -13.31 26.33
CA LEU A 48 3.49 -14.66 26.35
C LEU A 48 3.87 -15.45 27.60
N ASP A 49 4.66 -14.87 28.50
CA ASP A 49 5.03 -15.46 29.78
C ASP A 49 4.04 -15.01 30.87
N PRO A 50 3.17 -15.90 31.36
CA PRO A 50 2.19 -15.55 32.39
C PRO A 50 2.86 -14.97 33.65
N THR A 51 4.01 -15.50 34.06
CA THR A 51 4.72 -15.04 35.24
C THR A 51 5.16 -13.57 35.08
N PHE A 52 5.69 -13.24 33.90
CA PHE A 52 6.08 -11.86 33.59
C PHE A 52 4.87 -10.91 33.57
N VAL A 53 3.77 -11.37 32.98
CA VAL A 53 2.55 -10.56 32.87
C VAL A 53 1.89 -10.39 34.23
N ASP A 54 1.88 -11.43 35.08
CA ASP A 54 1.31 -11.36 36.44
C ASP A 54 2.15 -10.45 37.37
N GLU A 55 3.48 -10.44 37.20
CA GLU A 55 4.37 -9.60 38.01
C GLU A 55 4.35 -8.12 37.62
N LEU A 56 4.42 -7.85 36.30
CA LEU A 56 4.58 -6.48 35.77
C LEU A 56 3.30 -5.86 35.24
N GLY A 57 2.25 -6.65 34.99
CA GLY A 57 1.00 -6.18 34.46
C GLY A 57 1.12 -5.62 33.04
N GLY A 58 0.48 -4.48 32.83
CA GLY A 58 0.53 -3.77 31.55
C GLY A 58 1.66 -2.73 31.45
N ARG A 59 1.57 -1.86 30.45
CA ARG A 59 2.55 -0.77 30.21
C ARG A 59 2.76 0.12 31.41
N GLN A 60 1.71 0.40 32.19
CA GLN A 60 1.80 1.23 33.39
C GLN A 60 2.68 0.56 34.46
N GLY A 61 2.44 -0.71 34.78
CA GLY A 61 3.26 -1.46 35.78
C GLY A 61 4.72 -1.55 35.36
N MET A 62 5.00 -1.76 34.07
CA MET A 62 6.37 -1.73 33.55
C MET A 62 7.03 -0.36 33.71
N SER A 63 6.30 0.74 33.50
CA SER A 63 6.78 2.09 33.66
C SER A 63 7.15 2.35 35.14
N GLU A 64 6.25 1.98 36.03
CA GLU A 64 6.45 2.08 37.50
C GLU A 64 7.65 1.24 37.98
N PHE A 65 7.80 0.02 37.44
CA PHE A 65 8.93 -0.86 37.70
C PHE A 65 10.27 -0.23 37.30
N LEU A 66 10.35 0.37 36.09
CA LEU A 66 11.58 1.03 35.61
C LEU A 66 11.90 2.28 36.41
N GLN A 67 10.90 3.13 36.70
CA GLN A 67 11.06 4.34 37.51
C GLN A 67 11.52 4.02 38.91
N ALA A 68 10.95 3.01 39.56
CA ALA A 68 11.34 2.59 40.92
C ALA A 68 12.78 2.09 41.02
N ARG A 69 13.44 1.82 39.88
CA ARG A 69 14.83 1.33 39.79
C ARG A 69 15.80 2.31 39.15
N ASP A 70 15.38 3.55 38.95
CA ASP A 70 16.16 4.61 38.27
C ASP A 70 16.65 4.16 36.86
N LEU A 71 15.91 3.27 36.19
CA LEU A 71 16.23 2.84 34.83
C LEU A 71 15.70 3.86 33.80
N PRO A 72 16.45 4.11 32.73
CA PRO A 72 16.04 5.09 31.73
C PRO A 72 14.75 4.65 31.07
N TYR A 73 13.69 5.38 31.31
CA TYR A 73 12.38 5.21 30.71
C TYR A 73 11.93 6.52 30.06
N ARG A 74 11.69 6.49 28.76
CA ARG A 74 11.34 7.69 27.98
C ARG A 74 9.89 7.69 27.50
N ASP A 75 9.16 6.61 27.71
CA ASP A 75 7.79 6.60 27.24
C ASP A 75 6.90 7.41 28.19
N SER A 76 6.29 8.43 27.67
CA SER A 76 5.36 9.22 28.45
C SER A 76 4.02 8.50 28.47
N VAL A 77 3.48 8.29 29.67
CA VAL A 77 2.07 7.95 29.89
C VAL A 77 1.15 8.96 29.18
N GLU A 78 1.69 10.14 28.84
CA GLU A 78 1.00 11.28 28.28
C GLU A 78 0.82 11.27 26.76
N LYS A 79 1.57 10.44 26.01
CA LYS A 79 1.36 10.36 24.55
C LYS A 79 -0.01 9.78 24.24
N ALA A 80 -0.78 10.52 23.41
CA ALA A 80 -2.12 10.13 23.01
C ALA A 80 -2.19 8.87 22.11
N TYR A 81 -1.06 8.47 21.51
CA TYR A 81 -0.91 7.32 20.60
C TYR A 81 0.53 6.79 20.61
N SER A 82 0.76 5.61 20.00
CA SER A 82 2.09 5.03 19.73
C SER A 82 2.49 5.31 18.29
N THR A 83 3.82 5.38 18.05
CA THR A 83 4.38 5.63 16.71
C THR A 83 5.50 4.65 16.41
N ASP A 84 5.45 3.98 15.27
CA ASP A 84 6.52 3.18 14.69
C ASP A 84 6.86 3.72 13.31
N ALA A 85 8.15 3.76 12.96
CA ALA A 85 8.59 4.30 11.69
C ALA A 85 9.79 3.57 11.10
N ASN A 86 9.86 3.57 9.79
CA ASN A 86 11.03 3.17 9.01
C ASN A 86 11.07 4.00 7.71
N ILE A 87 12.03 3.70 6.82
CA ILE A 87 12.20 4.44 5.55
C ILE A 87 10.96 4.43 4.65
N TRP A 88 10.09 3.42 4.76
CA TRP A 88 8.90 3.27 3.91
C TRP A 88 7.67 3.99 4.45
N GLY A 89 7.67 4.33 5.71
CA GLY A 89 6.53 5.00 6.30
C GLY A 89 6.53 5.00 7.84
N ALA A 90 5.55 5.69 8.39
CA ALA A 90 5.24 5.70 9.81
C ALA A 90 3.82 5.22 10.06
N THR A 91 3.62 4.60 11.22
CA THR A 91 2.30 4.18 11.70
C THR A 91 2.06 4.82 13.05
N HIS A 92 0.91 5.45 13.22
CA HIS A 92 0.41 5.98 14.48
C HIS A 92 -0.83 5.19 14.88
N GLU A 93 -0.81 4.56 16.05
CA GLU A 93 -1.89 3.67 16.49
C GLU A 93 -2.07 3.67 18.00
N ALA A 94 -3.08 2.96 18.48
CA ALA A 94 -3.40 2.71 19.86
C ALA A 94 -3.93 3.93 20.65
N LYS A 95 -4.38 3.69 21.88
CA LYS A 95 -4.89 4.69 22.83
C LYS A 95 -6.05 5.51 22.21
N ALA A 96 -5.89 6.84 22.15
CA ALA A 96 -6.94 7.72 21.62
C ALA A 96 -7.32 7.41 20.16
N LEU A 97 -6.39 6.88 19.36
CA LEU A 97 -6.66 6.51 17.96
C LEU A 97 -7.49 5.22 17.82
N GLU A 98 -7.70 4.44 18.90
CA GLU A 98 -8.60 3.28 18.87
C GLU A 98 -10.08 3.70 18.78
N GLU A 99 -10.39 4.93 19.19
CA GLU A 99 -11.75 5.48 19.12
C GLU A 99 -11.98 6.09 17.74
N LEU A 100 -13.02 5.64 17.04
CA LEU A 100 -13.30 6.06 15.65
C LEU A 100 -13.82 7.50 15.53
N ASP A 101 -14.26 8.10 16.62
CA ASP A 101 -14.67 9.51 16.70
C ASP A 101 -13.50 10.47 16.99
N THR A 102 -12.30 9.94 17.23
CA THR A 102 -11.09 10.74 17.35
C THR A 102 -10.55 11.07 15.97
N SER A 103 -10.41 12.38 15.64
CA SER A 103 -9.81 12.81 14.37
C SER A 103 -8.35 12.38 14.25
N MET A 104 -7.92 12.00 13.04
CA MET A 104 -6.50 11.77 12.75
C MET A 104 -5.64 13.04 12.94
N GLU A 105 -6.24 14.20 13.00
CA GLU A 105 -5.56 15.50 13.17
C GLU A 105 -4.86 15.67 14.52
N ILE A 106 -5.13 14.78 15.49
CA ILE A 106 -4.35 14.73 16.74
C ILE A 106 -2.92 14.22 16.53
N VAL A 107 -2.64 13.59 15.37
CA VAL A 107 -1.31 13.08 15.05
C VAL A 107 -0.39 14.22 14.65
N THR A 108 0.79 14.23 15.25
CA THR A 108 1.89 15.08 14.77
C THR A 108 2.69 14.28 13.75
N PRO A 109 2.62 14.62 12.44
CA PRO A 109 3.37 13.92 11.41
C PRO A 109 4.88 13.93 11.69
N ILE A 110 5.55 12.83 11.39
CA ILE A 110 7.01 12.69 11.55
C ILE A 110 7.73 12.51 10.22
N MET A 111 7.01 12.20 9.15
CA MET A 111 7.57 12.10 7.78
C MET A 111 7.07 13.23 6.90
N GLY A 112 6.10 14.00 7.33
CA GLY A 112 5.48 15.05 6.57
C GLY A 112 5.04 16.24 7.42
N VAL A 113 4.06 16.97 6.89
CA VAL A 113 3.46 18.15 7.52
C VAL A 113 1.98 17.91 7.80
N PRO A 114 1.40 18.54 8.83
CA PRO A 114 -0.03 18.46 9.11
C PRO A 114 -0.79 19.26 8.02
N PHE A 115 -1.07 18.61 6.90
CA PHE A 115 -1.67 19.24 5.74
C PHE A 115 -3.09 19.77 5.98
N TRP A 116 -3.77 19.33 7.02
CA TRP A 116 -5.07 19.84 7.44
C TRP A 116 -4.98 21.20 8.17
N ASP A 117 -3.81 21.58 8.66
CA ASP A 117 -3.60 22.87 9.32
C ASP A 117 -3.37 23.97 8.28
N GLU A 118 -4.33 24.87 8.14
CA GLU A 118 -4.28 25.99 7.17
C GLU A 118 -3.12 26.95 7.42
N SER A 119 -2.55 27.00 8.63
CA SER A 119 -1.40 27.82 8.95
C SER A 119 -0.09 27.31 8.33
N VAL A 120 -0.06 26.03 7.96
CA VAL A 120 1.11 25.43 7.28
C VAL A 120 1.13 25.87 5.82
N VAL A 121 2.17 26.57 5.40
CA VAL A 121 2.35 26.98 4.02
C VAL A 121 2.89 25.82 3.20
N ILE A 122 2.13 25.40 2.19
CA ILE A 122 2.51 24.36 1.23
C ILE A 122 2.47 24.96 -0.16
N GLU A 123 3.66 25.12 -0.74
CA GLU A 123 3.79 25.64 -2.11
C GLU A 123 3.55 24.53 -3.13
N THR A 124 2.92 24.89 -4.26
CA THR A 124 2.74 23.95 -5.38
C THR A 124 4.09 23.63 -6.02
N GLU A 125 4.33 22.36 -6.30
CA GLU A 125 5.58 21.88 -6.87
C GLU A 125 5.34 20.87 -7.99
N ASP A 126 6.13 20.98 -9.08
CA ASP A 126 6.13 19.99 -10.15
C ASP A 126 7.27 19.00 -9.90
N VAL A 127 6.94 17.71 -9.91
CA VAL A 127 7.89 16.62 -9.63
C VAL A 127 7.84 15.60 -10.75
N THR A 128 8.99 15.33 -11.35
CA THR A 128 9.16 14.32 -12.38
C THR A 128 9.88 13.10 -11.82
N VAL A 129 9.27 11.92 -11.94
CA VAL A 129 9.88 10.65 -11.56
C VAL A 129 10.08 9.79 -12.81
N ARG A 130 11.32 9.28 -12.97
CA ARG A 130 11.69 8.35 -14.04
C ARG A 130 11.82 6.94 -13.53
N PHE A 131 11.27 5.99 -14.29
CA PHE A 131 11.42 4.55 -14.09
C PHE A 131 12.18 3.93 -15.26
N GLU A 132 12.98 2.91 -14.95
CA GLU A 132 13.64 2.03 -15.93
C GLU A 132 13.39 0.57 -15.51
N GLU A 133 12.75 -0.20 -16.37
CA GLU A 133 12.39 -1.61 -16.12
C GLU A 133 11.70 -1.83 -14.75
N GLY A 134 10.82 -0.91 -14.38
CA GLY A 134 10.05 -0.97 -13.13
C GLY A 134 10.72 -0.37 -11.90
N TRP A 135 11.99 0.02 -12.00
CA TRP A 135 12.72 0.64 -10.89
C TRP A 135 12.73 2.16 -11.01
N PRO A 136 12.42 2.89 -9.94
CA PRO A 136 12.61 4.34 -9.93
C PRO A 136 14.11 4.63 -9.95
N VAL A 137 14.55 5.50 -10.85
CA VAL A 137 15.97 5.78 -11.07
C VAL A 137 16.34 7.24 -10.93
N SER A 138 15.39 8.16 -11.13
CA SER A 138 15.65 9.58 -10.93
C SER A 138 14.40 10.34 -10.50
N ILE A 139 14.63 11.45 -9.80
CA ILE A 139 13.63 12.45 -9.43
C ILE A 139 14.13 13.82 -9.88
N ASN A 140 13.28 14.59 -10.58
CA ASN A 140 13.61 15.93 -11.10
C ASN A 140 14.92 15.96 -11.91
N GLY A 141 15.19 14.91 -12.69
CA GLY A 141 16.42 14.77 -13.49
C GLY A 141 17.67 14.35 -12.70
N GLN A 142 17.63 14.33 -11.38
CA GLN A 142 18.70 13.80 -10.53
C GLN A 142 18.64 12.28 -10.50
N ARG A 143 19.67 11.60 -11.03
CA ARG A 143 19.80 10.14 -10.97
C ARG A 143 20.40 9.70 -9.66
N PHE A 144 19.84 8.60 -9.08
CA PHE A 144 20.30 8.00 -7.83
C PHE A 144 20.97 6.66 -8.11
N THR A 145 22.10 6.42 -7.47
CA THR A 145 22.77 5.11 -7.48
C THR A 145 22.33 4.22 -6.30
N SER A 146 21.81 4.85 -5.26
CA SER A 146 21.25 4.21 -4.07
C SER A 146 19.73 4.34 -4.09
N GLN A 147 19.02 3.21 -3.99
CA GLN A 147 17.56 3.21 -3.86
C GLN A 147 17.11 3.81 -2.50
N VAL A 148 17.96 3.71 -1.48
CA VAL A 148 17.69 4.35 -0.17
C VAL A 148 17.65 5.86 -0.33
N ASP A 149 18.66 6.45 -0.98
CA ASP A 149 18.72 7.90 -1.18
C ASP A 149 17.57 8.42 -2.05
N LEU A 150 17.13 7.62 -3.03
CA LEU A 150 15.97 7.95 -3.86
C LEU A 150 14.69 7.98 -3.02
N VAL A 151 14.50 6.98 -2.17
CA VAL A 151 13.33 6.89 -1.28
C VAL A 151 13.34 8.03 -0.25
N ASP A 152 14.49 8.37 0.30
CA ASP A 152 14.63 9.50 1.22
C ASP A 152 14.27 10.83 0.53
N GLU A 153 14.73 11.04 -0.71
CA GLU A 153 14.35 12.22 -1.49
C GLU A 153 12.85 12.24 -1.79
N ALA A 154 12.26 11.08 -2.19
CA ALA A 154 10.83 10.97 -2.41
C ALA A 154 10.01 11.23 -1.14
N ASN A 155 10.49 10.74 0.03
CA ASN A 155 9.88 11.05 1.34
C ASN A 155 9.95 12.55 1.64
N ARG A 156 11.09 13.19 1.38
CA ARG A 156 11.27 14.62 1.61
C ARG A 156 10.33 15.47 0.73
N ILE A 157 10.17 15.06 -0.52
CA ILE A 157 9.28 15.74 -1.47
C ILE A 157 7.82 15.52 -1.07
N GLY A 158 7.37 14.27 -0.98
CA GLY A 158 5.98 13.97 -0.62
C GLY A 158 5.60 14.49 0.77
N GLY A 159 6.53 14.38 1.74
CA GLY A 159 6.31 14.80 3.11
C GLY A 159 6.03 16.30 3.25
N ARG A 160 6.76 17.18 2.54
CA ARG A 160 6.49 18.64 2.60
C ARG A 160 5.14 19.06 2.03
N HIS A 161 4.47 18.16 1.31
CA HIS A 161 3.11 18.34 0.83
C HIS A 161 2.06 17.65 1.73
N GLY A 162 2.48 16.79 2.67
CA GLY A 162 1.61 15.92 3.45
C GLY A 162 1.01 14.78 2.62
N LEU A 163 1.65 14.44 1.50
CA LEU A 163 1.21 13.36 0.59
C LEU A 163 1.34 11.99 1.28
N GLY A 164 0.38 11.09 1.03
CA GLY A 164 0.42 9.70 1.48
C GLY A 164 0.10 9.52 2.95
N MET A 165 -0.64 10.43 3.56
CA MET A 165 -1.19 10.26 4.90
C MET A 165 -2.61 9.70 4.82
N SER A 166 -2.89 8.62 5.56
CA SER A 166 -4.18 7.95 5.48
C SER A 166 -4.63 7.38 6.82
N ASP A 167 -5.96 7.39 7.03
CA ASP A 167 -6.65 6.76 8.15
C ASP A 167 -7.25 5.44 7.69
N GLN A 168 -6.80 4.32 8.24
CA GLN A 168 -7.14 2.98 7.78
C GLN A 168 -7.71 2.12 8.89
N ILE A 169 -8.78 1.39 8.56
CA ILE A 169 -9.27 0.25 9.36
C ILE A 169 -8.81 -1.03 8.66
N GLU A 170 -8.02 -1.83 9.35
CA GLU A 170 -7.42 -3.05 8.81
C GLU A 170 -7.71 -4.28 9.64
N ASN A 171 -7.55 -5.47 9.04
CA ASN A 171 -7.53 -6.72 9.76
C ASN A 171 -6.10 -7.06 10.15
N ARG A 172 -5.82 -7.19 11.44
CA ARG A 172 -4.56 -7.75 11.94
C ARG A 172 -4.37 -9.20 11.45
N ILE A 173 -3.18 -9.75 11.61
CA ILE A 173 -2.89 -11.15 11.25
C ILE A 173 -3.83 -12.11 12.01
N MET A 174 -4.16 -11.78 13.26
CA MET A 174 -5.11 -12.51 14.10
C MET A 174 -6.61 -12.24 13.80
N GLU A 175 -6.92 -11.63 12.65
CA GLU A 175 -8.28 -11.30 12.17
C GLU A 175 -9.03 -10.21 12.97
N ALA A 176 -8.44 -9.66 14.03
CA ALA A 176 -9.04 -8.53 14.74
C ALA A 176 -8.93 -7.23 13.93
N LYS A 177 -9.95 -6.40 14.00
CA LYS A 177 -9.93 -5.04 13.42
C LYS A 177 -9.05 -4.13 14.26
N SER A 178 -8.29 -3.26 13.59
CA SER A 178 -7.56 -2.16 14.21
C SER A 178 -7.59 -0.94 13.31
N ARG A 179 -7.39 0.22 13.90
CA ARG A 179 -7.21 1.49 13.19
C ARG A 179 -5.76 1.92 13.28
N GLY A 180 -5.21 2.42 12.18
CA GLY A 180 -3.89 3.02 12.11
C GLY A 180 -3.91 4.25 11.22
N ILE A 181 -3.18 5.29 11.64
CA ILE A 181 -2.88 6.45 10.79
C ILE A 181 -1.49 6.24 10.21
N TYR A 182 -1.39 6.30 8.91
CA TYR A 182 -0.16 5.99 8.18
C TYR A 182 0.39 7.23 7.49
N GLU A 183 1.72 7.36 7.50
CA GLU A 183 2.46 8.28 6.64
C GLU A 183 3.33 7.44 5.71
N ALA A 184 3.21 7.65 4.40
CA ALA A 184 4.02 6.94 3.40
C ALA A 184 4.31 7.84 2.18
N PRO A 185 5.00 8.99 2.35
CA PRO A 185 5.14 10.00 1.31
C PRO A 185 5.82 9.48 0.04
N ALA A 186 6.95 8.78 0.19
CA ALA A 186 7.66 8.20 -0.95
C ALA A 186 6.82 7.17 -1.70
N LEU A 187 6.15 6.26 -0.95
CA LEU A 187 5.34 5.23 -1.58
C LEU A 187 4.16 5.84 -2.34
N ALA A 188 3.51 6.86 -1.80
CA ALA A 188 2.41 7.54 -2.47
C ALA A 188 2.88 8.23 -3.76
N LEU A 189 3.98 8.99 -3.72
CA LEU A 189 4.56 9.66 -4.88
C LEU A 189 4.98 8.65 -5.96
N LEU A 190 5.76 7.65 -5.59
CA LEU A 190 6.27 6.66 -6.53
C LEU A 190 5.15 5.78 -7.10
N HIS A 191 4.16 5.42 -6.28
CA HIS A 191 3.02 4.61 -6.75
C HIS A 191 2.15 5.38 -7.74
N ALA A 192 1.84 6.64 -7.50
CA ALA A 192 1.06 7.47 -8.42
C ALA A 192 1.71 7.54 -9.81
N CYS A 193 3.03 7.76 -9.87
CA CYS A 193 3.79 7.77 -11.12
C CYS A 193 3.87 6.38 -11.77
N TYR A 194 4.15 5.34 -10.98
CA TYR A 194 4.26 3.97 -11.48
C TYR A 194 2.94 3.45 -12.05
N GLU A 195 1.84 3.64 -11.34
CA GLU A 195 0.51 3.20 -11.81
C GLU A 195 0.09 3.95 -13.08
N ARG A 196 0.48 5.23 -13.24
CA ARG A 196 0.26 5.98 -14.48
C ARG A 196 0.93 5.30 -15.67
N LEU A 197 2.19 4.87 -15.53
CA LEU A 197 2.91 4.13 -16.58
C LEU A 197 2.31 2.76 -16.83
N VAL A 198 1.99 1.98 -15.79
CA VAL A 198 1.31 0.68 -15.92
C VAL A 198 0.03 0.81 -16.75
N ASN A 199 -0.80 1.80 -16.46
CA ASN A 199 -2.05 2.04 -17.18
C ASN A 199 -1.83 2.48 -18.63
N GLY A 200 -0.74 3.19 -18.94
CA GLY A 200 -0.41 3.63 -20.29
C GLY A 200 0.24 2.56 -21.17
N ILE A 201 0.93 1.60 -20.54
CA ILE A 201 1.75 0.59 -21.24
C ILE A 201 0.99 -0.73 -21.43
N HIS A 202 0.22 -1.16 -20.44
CA HIS A 202 -0.41 -2.48 -20.43
C HIS A 202 -1.88 -2.43 -20.83
N ASN A 203 -2.39 -3.56 -21.35
CA ASN A 203 -3.82 -3.76 -21.60
C ASN A 203 -4.59 -4.06 -20.33
N GLU A 204 -5.92 -3.94 -20.37
CA GLU A 204 -6.82 -4.10 -19.23
C GLU A 204 -6.64 -5.43 -18.49
N ASN A 205 -6.53 -6.56 -19.21
CA ASN A 205 -6.36 -7.87 -18.57
C ASN A 205 -5.04 -7.96 -17.76
N THR A 206 -3.98 -7.35 -18.27
CA THR A 206 -2.68 -7.28 -17.59
C THR A 206 -2.75 -6.38 -16.36
N ILE A 207 -3.43 -5.25 -16.45
CA ILE A 207 -3.65 -4.30 -15.35
C ILE A 207 -4.48 -4.95 -14.24
N GLU A 208 -5.53 -5.68 -14.58
CA GLU A 208 -6.34 -6.42 -13.60
C GLU A 208 -5.52 -7.49 -12.87
N ASN A 209 -4.70 -8.25 -13.59
CA ASN A 209 -3.77 -9.21 -13.00
C ASN A 209 -2.76 -8.52 -12.07
N TYR A 210 -2.17 -7.41 -12.50
CA TYR A 210 -1.27 -6.60 -11.68
C TYR A 210 -1.91 -6.20 -10.36
N ARG A 211 -3.12 -5.65 -10.39
CA ARG A 211 -3.84 -5.20 -9.21
C ARG A 211 -4.21 -6.35 -8.27
N THR A 212 -4.70 -7.46 -8.83
CA THR A 212 -5.11 -8.63 -8.07
C THR A 212 -3.91 -9.32 -7.40
N MET A 213 -2.86 -9.56 -8.17
CA MET A 213 -1.63 -10.19 -7.66
C MET A 213 -0.91 -9.26 -6.68
N GLY A 214 -0.85 -7.97 -6.96
CA GLY A 214 -0.25 -6.95 -6.08
C GLY A 214 -0.96 -6.87 -4.74
N ARG A 215 -2.30 -6.86 -4.72
CA ARG A 215 -3.10 -6.89 -3.48
C ARG A 215 -2.83 -8.16 -2.66
N ARG A 216 -2.81 -9.32 -3.33
CA ARG A 216 -2.51 -10.59 -2.66
C ARG A 216 -1.09 -10.62 -2.10
N LEU A 217 -0.11 -10.16 -2.87
CA LEU A 217 1.27 -10.03 -2.43
C LEU A 217 1.37 -9.09 -1.21
N GLY A 218 0.71 -7.93 -1.26
CA GLY A 218 0.68 -6.99 -0.14
C GLY A 218 0.20 -7.63 1.16
N ARG A 219 -0.86 -8.46 1.11
CA ARG A 219 -1.32 -9.20 2.28
C ARG A 219 -0.28 -10.20 2.80
N LEU A 220 0.40 -10.92 1.92
CA LEU A 220 1.47 -11.85 2.31
C LEU A 220 2.66 -11.13 2.95
N LEU A 221 3.03 -9.94 2.42
CA LEU A 221 4.08 -9.12 3.01
C LEU A 221 3.68 -8.59 4.38
N TYR A 222 2.43 -8.17 4.54
CA TYR A 222 1.87 -7.76 5.82
C TYR A 222 1.97 -8.87 6.87
N GLU A 223 1.78 -10.13 6.47
CA GLU A 223 1.90 -11.33 7.31
C GLU A 223 3.36 -11.78 7.55
N GLY A 224 4.36 -11.08 7.01
CA GLY A 224 5.76 -11.48 7.14
C GLY A 224 6.17 -12.65 6.24
N ARG A 225 5.50 -12.86 5.12
CA ARG A 225 5.68 -14.02 4.22
C ARG A 225 6.50 -13.71 2.98
N TRP A 226 7.49 -12.83 3.07
CA TRP A 226 8.33 -12.44 1.93
C TRP A 226 8.98 -13.63 1.21
N PHE A 227 9.44 -14.65 1.95
CA PHE A 227 10.14 -15.83 1.42
C PHE A 227 9.24 -17.02 1.15
N ASP A 228 7.93 -16.92 1.35
CA ASP A 228 7.01 -18.00 1.07
C ASP A 228 6.94 -18.28 -0.44
N PRO A 229 6.80 -19.56 -0.85
CA PRO A 229 6.64 -19.91 -2.25
C PRO A 229 5.54 -19.10 -2.96
N GLN A 230 4.42 -18.86 -2.29
CA GLN A 230 3.33 -18.06 -2.85
C GLN A 230 3.75 -16.61 -3.13
N SER A 231 4.55 -15.98 -2.24
CA SER A 231 5.08 -14.63 -2.47
C SER A 231 6.07 -14.61 -3.63
N LEU A 232 6.92 -15.63 -3.75
CA LEU A 232 7.86 -15.78 -4.87
C LEU A 232 7.10 -15.93 -6.19
N MET A 233 6.06 -16.78 -6.22
CA MET A 233 5.21 -17.00 -7.41
C MET A 233 4.45 -15.75 -7.84
N LEU A 234 4.09 -14.86 -6.92
CA LEU A 234 3.44 -13.58 -7.25
C LEU A 234 4.44 -12.52 -7.70
N ARG A 235 5.59 -12.43 -7.03
CA ARG A 235 6.61 -11.42 -7.35
C ARG A 235 7.26 -11.64 -8.72
N GLU A 236 7.56 -12.87 -9.07
CA GLU A 236 8.26 -13.17 -10.32
C GLU A 236 7.47 -12.67 -11.55
N PRO A 237 6.19 -13.01 -11.77
CA PRO A 237 5.46 -12.49 -12.91
C PRO A 237 5.20 -10.98 -12.85
N LEU A 238 5.00 -10.41 -11.65
CA LEU A 238 4.85 -8.96 -11.50
C LEU A 238 6.12 -8.21 -11.93
N MET A 239 7.30 -8.69 -11.55
CA MET A 239 8.57 -8.08 -11.94
C MET A 239 8.89 -8.34 -13.40
N ARG A 240 8.76 -9.59 -13.85
CA ARG A 240 9.22 -10.04 -15.16
C ARG A 240 8.33 -9.58 -16.31
N TRP A 241 7.01 -9.63 -16.15
CA TRP A 241 6.06 -9.41 -17.25
C TRP A 241 5.38 -8.05 -17.20
N ILE A 242 5.38 -7.42 -16.05
CA ILE A 242 4.76 -6.10 -15.87
C ILE A 242 5.84 -5.05 -15.65
N GLY A 243 6.63 -5.18 -14.58
CA GLY A 243 7.63 -4.19 -14.21
C GLY A 243 8.67 -3.95 -15.29
N SER A 244 9.18 -5.00 -15.94
CA SER A 244 10.22 -4.86 -16.98
C SER A 244 9.82 -3.96 -18.16
N ALA A 245 8.53 -3.82 -18.43
CA ALA A 245 8.02 -2.93 -19.47
C ALA A 245 7.82 -1.48 -18.98
N VAL A 246 7.82 -1.25 -17.66
CA VAL A 246 7.57 0.07 -17.09
C VAL A 246 8.85 0.90 -17.13
N THR A 247 9.03 1.58 -18.25
CA THR A 247 10.13 2.54 -18.48
C THR A 247 9.54 3.84 -19.00
N GLY A 248 9.86 4.96 -18.35
CA GLY A 248 9.33 6.26 -18.72
C GLY A 248 9.39 7.27 -17.59
N GLU A 249 8.81 8.43 -17.85
CA GLU A 249 8.75 9.55 -16.92
C GLU A 249 7.30 9.99 -16.72
N VAL A 250 7.00 10.38 -15.47
CA VAL A 250 5.72 11.00 -15.13
C VAL A 250 5.99 12.26 -14.34
N THR A 251 5.36 13.36 -14.74
CA THR A 251 5.41 14.63 -14.03
C THR A 251 4.07 14.85 -13.31
N LEU A 252 4.15 15.01 -12.00
CA LEU A 252 3.02 15.37 -11.14
C LEU A 252 3.16 16.82 -10.67
N ARG A 253 2.04 17.51 -10.54
CA ARG A 253 1.94 18.75 -9.79
C ARG A 253 1.37 18.46 -8.42
N LEU A 254 2.18 18.56 -7.40
CA LEU A 254 1.80 18.33 -6.01
C LEU A 254 1.26 19.63 -5.40
N ARG A 255 0.23 19.50 -4.58
CA ARG A 255 -0.40 20.55 -3.78
C ARG A 255 -0.43 20.14 -2.32
N ARG A 256 -1.54 20.32 -1.65
CA ARG A 256 -1.73 20.03 -0.24
C ARG A 256 -2.33 18.61 -0.06
N GLY A 257 -1.67 17.79 0.76
CA GLY A 257 -2.12 16.41 1.01
C GLY A 257 -2.05 15.55 -0.25
N ASP A 258 -3.08 14.77 -0.50
CA ASP A 258 -3.19 13.89 -1.67
C ASP A 258 -3.73 14.60 -2.93
N ASP A 259 -3.80 15.94 -2.91
CA ASP A 259 -4.18 16.71 -4.10
C ASP A 259 -2.99 16.84 -5.06
N TYR A 260 -3.04 16.10 -6.15
CA TYR A 260 -2.08 16.21 -7.25
C TYR A 260 -2.75 16.11 -8.62
N SER A 261 -2.05 16.60 -9.63
CA SER A 261 -2.44 16.45 -11.04
C SER A 261 -1.30 15.81 -11.82
N ILE A 262 -1.64 14.95 -12.78
CA ILE A 262 -0.67 14.45 -13.75
C ILE A 262 -0.52 15.52 -14.83
N LEU A 263 0.69 16.03 -15.03
CA LEU A 263 0.99 17.04 -16.05
C LEU A 263 1.51 16.41 -17.33
N ASP A 264 2.36 15.39 -17.20
CA ASP A 264 2.97 14.74 -18.36
C ASP A 264 3.23 13.24 -18.11
N THR A 265 3.29 12.48 -19.20
CA THR A 265 3.62 11.06 -19.20
C THR A 265 4.36 10.73 -20.48
N VAL A 266 5.64 10.37 -20.36
CA VAL A 266 6.52 10.06 -21.48
C VAL A 266 7.07 8.64 -21.36
N SER A 267 6.85 7.83 -22.38
CA SER A 267 7.43 6.48 -22.49
C SER A 267 7.37 5.99 -23.92
N ASP A 268 8.43 5.33 -24.37
CA ASP A 268 8.46 4.65 -25.67
C ASP A 268 7.62 3.37 -25.70
N ASN A 269 7.22 2.87 -24.50
CA ASN A 269 6.43 1.65 -24.35
C ASN A 269 4.91 1.91 -24.25
N LEU A 270 4.47 3.17 -24.40
CA LEU A 270 3.04 3.47 -24.35
C LEU A 270 2.28 2.74 -25.46
N THR A 271 1.18 2.09 -25.09
CA THR A 271 0.20 1.55 -26.05
C THR A 271 -0.96 2.53 -26.30
N TYR A 272 -0.95 3.66 -25.60
CA TYR A 272 -1.90 4.74 -25.79
C TYR A 272 -1.58 5.49 -27.07
N GLU A 273 -2.53 5.46 -28.01
CA GLU A 273 -2.45 6.16 -29.29
C GLU A 273 -3.69 7.07 -29.41
N PRO A 274 -3.53 8.40 -29.31
CA PRO A 274 -4.66 9.35 -29.34
C PRO A 274 -5.53 9.19 -30.59
N ASP A 275 -4.90 8.93 -31.73
CA ASP A 275 -5.59 8.87 -33.04
C ASP A 275 -6.50 7.65 -33.18
N ARG A 276 -6.29 6.57 -32.44
CA ARG A 276 -7.13 5.37 -32.47
C ARG A 276 -8.59 5.61 -32.05
N LEU A 277 -8.82 6.58 -31.17
CA LEU A 277 -10.15 6.92 -30.66
C LEU A 277 -10.56 8.35 -30.99
N SER A 278 -9.80 9.05 -31.82
CA SER A 278 -10.17 10.38 -32.28
C SER A 278 -11.52 10.32 -33.00
N MET A 279 -12.42 11.25 -32.69
CA MET A 279 -13.67 11.44 -33.40
C MET A 279 -13.49 12.17 -34.75
N GLU A 280 -12.29 12.72 -34.95
CA GLU A 280 -11.91 13.30 -36.23
C GLU A 280 -11.61 12.19 -37.24
N ARG A 281 -11.82 12.49 -38.52
CA ARG A 281 -11.53 11.55 -39.62
C ARG A 281 -10.02 11.43 -39.81
N VAL A 282 -9.45 10.28 -39.40
CA VAL A 282 -8.04 9.94 -39.62
C VAL A 282 -7.96 8.94 -40.79
N GLU A 283 -7.03 9.16 -41.71
CA GLU A 283 -6.74 8.19 -42.79
C GLU A 283 -6.07 6.94 -42.15
N ASP A 284 -6.36 5.76 -42.71
CA ASP A 284 -5.81 4.47 -42.27
C ASP A 284 -6.17 4.01 -40.85
N GLN A 285 -7.39 4.27 -40.41
CA GLN A 285 -7.86 3.70 -39.15
C GLN A 285 -7.95 2.17 -39.21
N PRO A 286 -7.52 1.44 -38.13
CA PRO A 286 -7.51 -0.02 -38.13
C PRO A 286 -8.90 -0.67 -38.13
N PHE A 287 -9.95 0.09 -37.85
CA PHE A 287 -11.35 -0.35 -37.90
C PHE A 287 -12.28 0.81 -38.25
N GLY A 288 -13.46 0.48 -38.79
CA GLY A 288 -14.46 1.46 -39.15
C GLY A 288 -15.85 1.17 -38.57
N PRO A 289 -16.86 1.97 -38.93
CA PRO A 289 -18.24 1.81 -38.45
C PRO A 289 -18.81 0.41 -38.69
N LEU A 290 -18.50 -0.21 -39.82
CA LEU A 290 -19.01 -1.55 -40.17
C LEU A 290 -18.43 -2.64 -39.24
N ASP A 291 -17.15 -2.54 -38.91
CA ASP A 291 -16.50 -3.46 -37.97
C ASP A 291 -17.15 -3.36 -36.60
N ARG A 292 -17.46 -2.13 -36.18
CA ARG A 292 -18.11 -1.89 -34.87
C ARG A 292 -19.57 -2.40 -34.90
N ILE A 293 -20.31 -2.25 -35.99
CA ILE A 293 -21.65 -2.82 -36.14
C ILE A 293 -21.60 -4.34 -35.99
N GLY A 294 -20.65 -5.00 -36.66
CA GLY A 294 -20.46 -6.45 -36.57
C GLY A 294 -20.17 -6.90 -35.14
N GLN A 295 -19.29 -6.21 -34.45
CA GLN A 295 -18.97 -6.50 -33.05
C GLN A 295 -20.18 -6.33 -32.12
N LEU A 296 -20.96 -5.25 -32.28
CA LEU A 296 -22.18 -5.03 -31.50
C LEU A 296 -23.25 -6.08 -31.79
N THR A 297 -23.37 -6.51 -33.06
CA THR A 297 -24.30 -7.59 -33.43
C THR A 297 -23.96 -8.91 -32.74
N MET A 298 -22.66 -9.27 -32.66
CA MET A 298 -22.20 -10.44 -31.92
C MET A 298 -22.47 -10.32 -30.43
N ARG A 299 -22.39 -9.12 -29.86
CA ARG A 299 -22.70 -8.86 -28.45
C ARG A 299 -24.15 -9.15 -28.07
N ASN A 300 -25.07 -9.20 -29.07
CA ASN A 300 -26.46 -9.59 -28.84
C ASN A 300 -26.61 -11.01 -28.29
N LEU A 301 -25.66 -11.91 -28.53
CA LEU A 301 -25.69 -13.26 -27.94
C LEU A 301 -25.55 -13.15 -26.41
N ASP A 302 -24.56 -12.43 -25.93
CA ASP A 302 -24.31 -12.18 -24.49
C ASP A 302 -25.50 -11.46 -23.82
N ILE A 303 -26.06 -10.45 -24.52
CA ILE A 303 -27.24 -9.72 -24.03
C ILE A 303 -28.44 -10.65 -23.93
N THR A 304 -28.64 -11.54 -24.92
CA THR A 304 -29.75 -12.50 -24.90
C THR A 304 -29.59 -13.50 -23.74
N ASP A 305 -28.39 -14.01 -23.52
CA ASP A 305 -28.10 -14.90 -22.38
C ASP A 305 -28.35 -14.21 -21.05
N THR A 306 -27.97 -12.95 -20.94
CA THR A 306 -28.24 -12.14 -19.73
C THR A 306 -29.73 -11.96 -19.50
N ARG A 307 -30.51 -11.61 -20.55
CA ARG A 307 -31.98 -11.50 -20.47
C ARG A 307 -32.63 -12.79 -20.00
N ASN A 308 -32.22 -13.92 -20.60
CA ASN A 308 -32.77 -15.23 -20.20
C ASN A 308 -32.51 -15.55 -18.73
N LYS A 309 -31.36 -15.16 -18.21
CA LYS A 309 -31.05 -15.30 -16.78
C LYS A 309 -31.89 -14.36 -15.91
N LEU A 310 -32.13 -13.14 -16.33
CA LEU A 310 -33.00 -12.21 -15.62
C LEU A 310 -34.43 -12.73 -15.54
N ASP A 311 -34.97 -13.25 -16.65
CA ASP A 311 -36.28 -13.88 -16.69
C ASP A 311 -36.36 -15.09 -15.74
N LEU A 312 -35.31 -15.92 -15.68
CA LEU A 312 -35.19 -17.03 -14.72
C LEU A 312 -35.21 -16.51 -13.27
N TYR A 313 -34.41 -15.52 -12.93
CA TYR A 313 -34.34 -14.98 -11.57
C TYR A 313 -35.65 -14.33 -11.12
N GLN A 314 -36.39 -13.71 -12.03
CA GLN A 314 -37.75 -13.23 -11.75
C GLN A 314 -38.72 -14.41 -11.52
N GLY A 315 -38.64 -15.44 -12.36
CA GLY A 315 -39.50 -16.62 -12.26
C GLY A 315 -39.32 -17.40 -10.94
N ILE A 316 -38.12 -17.40 -10.36
CA ILE A 316 -37.84 -18.08 -9.07
C ILE A 316 -37.91 -17.10 -7.88
N GLY A 317 -38.33 -15.86 -8.09
CA GLY A 317 -38.52 -14.86 -7.02
C GLY A 317 -37.24 -14.26 -6.43
N THR A 318 -36.10 -14.44 -7.11
CA THR A 318 -34.81 -13.81 -6.68
C THR A 318 -34.76 -12.33 -7.08
N LEU A 319 -35.38 -11.96 -8.19
CA LEU A 319 -35.59 -10.55 -8.62
C LEU A 319 -37.07 -10.20 -8.55
N GLU A 320 -37.39 -9.03 -8.01
CA GLU A 320 -38.77 -8.52 -8.03
C GLU A 320 -39.15 -8.03 -9.43
N SER A 321 -40.41 -8.31 -9.80
CA SER A 321 -40.97 -7.81 -11.07
C SER A 321 -40.96 -6.28 -11.04
N GLY A 322 -40.22 -5.67 -11.95
CA GLY A 322 -40.17 -4.23 -12.10
C GLY A 322 -38.86 -3.54 -11.76
N ASP A 323 -37.86 -4.24 -11.17
CA ASP A 323 -36.55 -3.62 -10.89
C ASP A 323 -35.81 -3.20 -12.16
N ILE A 324 -36.02 -3.92 -13.27
CA ILE A 324 -35.42 -3.59 -14.56
C ILE A 324 -36.38 -2.76 -15.41
N THR A 325 -37.71 -3.00 -15.33
CA THR A 325 -38.72 -2.31 -16.11
C THR A 325 -39.05 -0.92 -15.60
N LYS A 326 -38.93 -0.66 -14.28
CA LYS A 326 -39.08 0.70 -13.72
C LYS A 326 -38.10 1.72 -14.31
N ALA A 327 -36.91 1.25 -14.74
CA ALA A 327 -35.93 2.11 -15.41
C ALA A 327 -36.30 2.39 -16.88
N LEU A 328 -37.24 1.62 -17.46
CA LEU A 328 -37.71 1.79 -18.84
C LEU A 328 -38.99 2.63 -18.93
N ASP A 329 -39.70 2.77 -17.80
CA ASP A 329 -40.99 3.52 -17.72
C ASP A 329 -40.81 4.96 -17.20
N SER A 330 -39.55 5.35 -16.83
CA SER A 330 -39.17 6.71 -16.41
C SER A 330 -38.42 7.45 -17.53
#